data_c1edcd5679cc28bce122583feebf4c7c
#
_entry.id   c1edcd5679cc28bce122583feebf4c7c
#
_cell.length_a   1.000
_cell.length_b   1.000
_cell.length_c   1.000
_cell.angle_alpha   90.00
_cell.angle_beta   90.00
_cell.angle_gamma   90.00
#
_symmetry.space_group_name_H-M   'P 1'
#
loop_
_entity.id
_entity.type
_entity.pdbx_description
1 polymer ?
#
loop_
_entity_poly.entity_id
_entity_poly.type
_entity_poly.pdbx_seq_one_letter_code
_entity_poly.pdbx_strand_id
1 'polypeptide(L)'
;AVEKVRHVGDLVACVAAVDEATAMEALNLFEVEYEVLEPVFDPKKGLEDADEPIHWRGKYHLARTNVQKRVFQEFGDRSLVETPLASSHGKWNMAGVHHGFTEPHAVVAHWDPNGRLQLYTPQQVPHYTHRALATVLDVPMHQINVIRTFVGGGFGGKSDPFPHEMCAAILARKSGRPVRITFDREEVYWINRGRHPSHIEVKMTADEEARISGFDIDALIDGGGFASFGHVTSYYNGVLATAPYELGSFHYTGARVWTNKPASGAMRGHGAVNTRCAVEVGLDEMSEQMKVDPIDLRLANLLPPH
;
A
#
# COMPACT_ATOMS: atom_id res chain seq x y z
N ALA A 1 3.81 17.50 -6.22
CA ALA A 1 2.79 17.53 -7.29
C ALA A 1 3.32 18.33 -8.48
N VAL A 2 2.89 18.00 -9.70
CA VAL A 2 3.30 18.74 -10.91
C VAL A 2 2.13 19.56 -11.45
N GLU A 3 0.97 18.93 -11.61
CA GLU A 3 -0.23 19.58 -12.16
C GLU A 3 -1.41 19.49 -11.19
N LYS A 4 -1.49 18.43 -10.39
CA LYS A 4 -2.62 18.12 -9.52
C LYS A 4 -2.12 17.54 -8.20
N VAL A 5 -2.58 18.11 -7.08
CA VAL A 5 -2.44 17.53 -5.74
C VAL A 5 -3.54 16.48 -5.55
N ARG A 6 -3.19 15.32 -5.02
CA ARG A 6 -4.11 14.18 -4.92
C ARG A 6 -4.56 13.86 -3.51
N HIS A 7 -3.79 14.26 -2.51
CA HIS A 7 -4.15 14.09 -1.10
C HIS A 7 -3.43 15.10 -0.21
N VAL A 8 -3.88 15.28 1.02
CA VAL A 8 -3.16 16.05 2.04
C VAL A 8 -1.82 15.36 2.33
N GLY A 9 -0.73 16.12 2.27
CA GLY A 9 0.64 15.59 2.37
C GLY A 9 1.35 15.36 1.02
N ASP A 10 0.67 15.60 -0.11
CA ASP A 10 1.34 15.60 -1.42
C ASP A 10 2.24 16.83 -1.53
N LEU A 11 3.52 16.65 -1.86
CA LEU A 11 4.51 17.73 -1.86
C LEU A 11 4.25 18.74 -2.97
N VAL A 12 4.16 20.01 -2.60
CA VAL A 12 3.95 21.15 -3.51
C VAL A 12 5.26 21.93 -3.72
N ALA A 13 5.95 22.25 -2.62
CA ALA A 13 7.20 22.98 -2.64
C ALA A 13 8.16 22.49 -1.57
N CYS A 14 9.44 22.80 -1.72
CA CYS A 14 10.45 22.54 -0.71
C CYS A 14 11.49 23.67 -0.70
N VAL A 15 12.05 23.94 0.46
CA VAL A 15 13.05 24.97 0.67
C VAL A 15 14.24 24.43 1.44
N ALA A 16 15.43 24.97 1.18
CA ALA A 16 16.62 24.75 2.00
C ALA A 16 17.17 26.10 2.45
N ALA A 17 17.50 26.19 3.72
CA ALA A 17 18.10 27.38 4.32
C ALA A 17 19.34 27.02 5.16
N VAL A 18 19.94 28.00 5.81
CA VAL A 18 21.14 27.79 6.64
C VAL A 18 20.85 27.00 7.90
N ASP A 19 19.61 27.06 8.37
CA ASP A 19 19.07 26.29 9.50
C ASP A 19 17.57 26.03 9.33
N GLU A 20 17.02 25.21 10.20
CA GLU A 20 15.63 24.76 10.15
C GLU A 20 14.64 25.91 10.43
N ALA A 21 14.95 26.82 11.37
CA ALA A 21 14.09 27.95 11.71
C ALA A 21 13.89 28.87 10.49
N THR A 22 14.99 29.22 9.81
CA THR A 22 14.95 30.02 8.59
C THR A 22 14.21 29.28 7.45
N ALA A 23 14.35 27.97 7.36
CA ALA A 23 13.59 27.18 6.39
C ALA A 23 12.09 27.20 6.65
N MET A 24 11.69 27.09 7.92
CA MET A 24 10.27 27.18 8.32
C MET A 24 9.68 28.57 8.08
N GLU A 25 10.44 29.65 8.36
CA GLU A 25 10.02 31.02 8.02
C GLU A 25 9.81 31.18 6.50
N ALA A 26 10.73 30.64 5.70
CA ALA A 26 10.64 30.71 4.24
C ALA A 26 9.44 29.90 3.69
N LEU A 27 9.09 28.77 4.30
CA LEU A 27 7.89 28.00 3.92
C LEU A 27 6.60 28.81 4.10
N ASN A 28 6.50 29.65 5.13
CA ASN A 28 5.34 30.50 5.37
C ASN A 28 5.19 31.62 4.35
N LEU A 29 6.20 31.88 3.51
CA LEU A 29 6.14 32.88 2.44
C LEU A 29 5.64 32.30 1.11
N PHE A 30 5.42 30.98 1.02
CA PHE A 30 4.82 30.39 -0.17
C PHE A 30 3.33 30.70 -0.21
N GLU A 31 2.91 31.38 -1.24
CA GLU A 31 1.50 31.54 -1.58
C GLU A 31 1.11 30.51 -2.63
N VAL A 32 0.12 29.71 -2.34
CA VAL A 32 -0.36 28.66 -3.25
C VAL A 32 -1.84 28.87 -3.53
N GLU A 33 -2.16 29.07 -4.79
CA GLU A 33 -3.54 29.15 -5.26
C GLU A 33 -3.99 27.76 -5.76
N TYR A 34 -5.12 27.28 -5.27
CA TYR A 34 -5.69 26.00 -5.64
C TYR A 34 -7.03 26.15 -6.33
N GLU A 35 -7.18 25.49 -7.47
CA GLU A 35 -8.49 25.14 -8.00
C GLU A 35 -8.96 23.86 -7.31
N VAL A 36 -10.01 23.96 -6.50
CA VAL A 36 -10.52 22.82 -5.72
C VAL A 36 -11.40 21.94 -6.61
N LEU A 37 -11.00 20.68 -6.76
CA LEU A 37 -11.73 19.67 -7.52
C LEU A 37 -12.56 18.78 -6.58
N GLU A 38 -13.60 18.13 -7.12
CA GLU A 38 -14.44 17.20 -6.35
C GLU A 38 -13.63 15.97 -5.92
N PRO A 39 -13.50 15.69 -4.61
CA PRO A 39 -12.68 14.58 -4.13
C PRO A 39 -13.44 13.25 -4.11
N VAL A 40 -12.70 12.17 -4.35
CA VAL A 40 -13.19 10.79 -4.21
C VAL A 40 -12.62 10.20 -2.93
N PHE A 41 -13.43 10.13 -1.86
CA PHE A 41 -13.04 9.51 -0.59
C PHE A 41 -13.64 8.12 -0.38
N ASP A 42 -14.80 7.83 -0.97
CA ASP A 42 -15.42 6.51 -0.91
C ASP A 42 -14.83 5.62 -2.02
N PRO A 43 -14.17 4.49 -1.69
CA PRO A 43 -13.62 3.59 -2.69
C PRO A 43 -14.70 2.97 -3.59
N LYS A 44 -15.97 2.89 -3.16
CA LYS A 44 -17.08 2.41 -4.00
C LYS A 44 -17.33 3.36 -5.17
N LYS A 45 -17.27 4.68 -4.93
CA LYS A 45 -17.33 5.68 -6.01
C LYS A 45 -16.17 5.57 -7.00
N GLY A 46 -15.02 5.01 -6.57
CA GLY A 46 -13.88 4.75 -7.44
C GLY A 46 -14.12 3.67 -8.52
N LEU A 47 -15.18 2.87 -8.38
CA LEU A 47 -15.60 1.87 -9.37
C LEU A 47 -16.49 2.46 -10.47
N GLU A 48 -17.07 3.63 -10.22
CA GLU A 48 -17.99 4.33 -11.14
C GLU A 48 -17.22 5.14 -12.19
N ASP A 49 -17.87 5.47 -13.27
CA ASP A 49 -17.33 6.38 -14.27
C ASP A 49 -17.16 7.79 -13.67
N ALA A 50 -16.04 8.41 -13.96
CA ALA A 50 -15.70 9.75 -13.51
C ALA A 50 -15.32 10.63 -14.70
N ASP A 51 -15.83 11.85 -14.75
CA ASP A 51 -15.46 12.83 -15.76
C ASP A 51 -13.98 13.23 -15.61
N GLU A 52 -13.52 13.35 -14.38
CA GLU A 52 -12.12 13.62 -14.02
C GLU A 52 -11.54 12.56 -13.07
N PRO A 53 -11.02 11.44 -13.58
CA PRO A 53 -10.36 10.45 -12.72
C PRO A 53 -9.10 11.03 -12.06
N ILE A 54 -8.76 10.52 -10.87
CA ILE A 54 -7.59 10.96 -10.09
C ILE A 54 -6.29 10.84 -10.89
N HIS A 55 -6.18 9.83 -11.75
CA HIS A 55 -5.08 9.65 -12.70
C HIS A 55 -5.62 9.48 -14.11
N TRP A 56 -5.44 10.50 -14.95
CA TRP A 56 -5.91 10.53 -16.33
C TRP A 56 -4.96 9.87 -17.35
N ARG A 57 -3.67 9.74 -17.02
CA ARG A 57 -2.67 9.30 -18.00
C ARG A 57 -2.07 7.95 -17.65
N GLY A 58 -2.05 7.06 -18.64
CA GLY A 58 -1.23 5.87 -18.62
C GLY A 58 -1.83 4.66 -19.29
N LYS A 59 -0.93 3.78 -19.63
CA LYS A 59 -1.09 2.48 -20.27
C LYS A 59 -2.07 1.53 -19.54
N TYR A 60 -2.54 1.92 -18.38
CA TYR A 60 -3.30 1.09 -17.43
C TYR A 60 -4.71 1.64 -17.12
N HIS A 61 -5.18 2.65 -17.86
CA HIS A 61 -6.54 3.14 -17.71
C HIS A 61 -7.53 2.15 -18.32
N LEU A 62 -8.20 1.44 -17.44
CA LEU A 62 -9.42 0.70 -17.76
C LEU A 62 -10.58 1.68 -17.64
N ALA A 63 -10.96 2.30 -18.77
CA ALA A 63 -12.09 3.23 -18.87
C ALA A 63 -11.98 4.51 -18.00
N ARG A 64 -13.05 5.30 -17.92
CA ARG A 64 -13.17 6.54 -17.14
C ARG A 64 -13.37 6.29 -15.64
N THR A 65 -12.76 5.27 -15.05
CA THR A 65 -12.93 4.92 -13.64
C THR A 65 -11.65 5.18 -12.85
N ASN A 66 -11.76 5.24 -11.54
CA ASN A 66 -10.61 5.27 -10.65
C ASN A 66 -10.05 3.86 -10.31
N VAL A 67 -10.41 2.84 -11.09
CA VAL A 67 -9.87 1.49 -10.90
C VAL A 67 -8.42 1.44 -11.34
N GLN A 68 -7.52 1.16 -10.40
CA GLN A 68 -6.12 0.97 -10.69
C GLN A 68 -5.82 -0.45 -11.18
N LYS A 69 -6.39 -1.47 -10.54
CA LYS A 69 -6.12 -2.88 -10.81
C LYS A 69 -7.32 -3.74 -10.49
N ARG A 70 -7.61 -4.70 -11.37
CA ARG A 70 -8.47 -5.85 -11.08
C ARG A 70 -7.62 -7.11 -11.06
N VAL A 71 -7.94 -8.02 -10.15
CA VAL A 71 -7.27 -9.31 -9.99
C VAL A 71 -8.34 -10.39 -9.91
N PHE A 72 -8.13 -11.46 -10.64
CA PHE A 72 -8.92 -12.68 -10.59
C PHE A 72 -7.98 -13.84 -10.31
N GLN A 73 -8.34 -14.69 -9.37
CA GLN A 73 -7.60 -15.90 -9.05
C GLN A 73 -8.62 -16.99 -8.77
N GLU A 74 -8.44 -18.15 -9.34
CA GLU A 74 -9.36 -19.27 -9.16
C GLU A 74 -8.66 -20.61 -9.33
N PHE A 75 -9.16 -21.62 -8.66
CA PHE A 75 -8.87 -23.03 -8.88
C PHE A 75 -10.01 -23.91 -8.35
N GLY A 76 -10.06 -25.16 -8.80
CA GLY A 76 -11.06 -26.13 -8.41
C GLY A 76 -12.42 -25.95 -9.09
N ASP A 77 -13.41 -26.73 -8.66
CA ASP A 77 -14.76 -26.70 -9.21
C ASP A 77 -15.65 -25.80 -8.36
N ARG A 78 -16.15 -24.72 -8.94
CA ARG A 78 -17.03 -23.76 -8.24
C ARG A 78 -18.32 -24.38 -7.71
N SER A 79 -18.79 -25.49 -8.29
CA SER A 79 -19.99 -26.20 -7.83
C SER A 79 -19.88 -26.74 -6.41
N LEU A 80 -18.67 -27.00 -5.90
CA LEU A 80 -18.45 -27.40 -4.51
C LEU A 80 -18.84 -26.32 -3.50
N VAL A 81 -18.91 -25.06 -3.92
CA VAL A 81 -19.31 -23.93 -3.07
C VAL A 81 -20.84 -23.74 -3.06
N GLU A 82 -21.57 -24.26 -4.06
CA GLU A 82 -23.00 -24.04 -4.25
C GLU A 82 -23.90 -24.95 -3.40
N THR A 83 -23.41 -26.11 -2.96
CA THR A 83 -24.17 -27.13 -2.19
C THR A 83 -23.47 -27.51 -0.87
N PRO A 84 -23.33 -26.58 0.08
CA PRO A 84 -22.59 -26.85 1.31
C PRO A 84 -23.45 -27.47 2.40
N LEU A 85 -22.84 -28.25 3.29
CA LEU A 85 -23.45 -28.66 4.54
C LEU A 85 -23.34 -27.56 5.61
N ALA A 86 -22.18 -26.88 5.69
CA ALA A 86 -21.97 -25.73 6.54
C ALA A 86 -21.42 -24.58 5.72
N SER A 87 -21.84 -23.35 6.02
CA SER A 87 -21.39 -22.16 5.33
C SER A 87 -21.27 -20.97 6.25
N SER A 88 -20.28 -20.12 5.99
CA SER A 88 -20.20 -18.76 6.53
C SER A 88 -20.23 -17.75 5.39
N HIS A 89 -20.94 -16.67 5.60
CA HIS A 89 -20.99 -15.53 4.69
C HIS A 89 -20.94 -14.24 5.50
N GLY A 90 -19.86 -13.50 5.36
CA GLY A 90 -19.65 -12.24 6.07
C GLY A 90 -19.09 -11.12 5.22
N LYS A 91 -19.27 -9.89 5.71
CA LYS A 91 -18.74 -8.67 5.14
C LYS A 91 -17.94 -7.92 6.19
N TRP A 92 -16.68 -7.67 5.89
CA TRP A 92 -15.74 -7.01 6.81
C TRP A 92 -15.24 -5.71 6.24
N ASN A 93 -15.22 -4.67 7.08
CA ASN A 93 -14.63 -3.39 6.77
C ASN A 93 -13.31 -3.26 7.56
N MET A 94 -12.20 -3.31 6.85
CA MET A 94 -10.88 -3.17 7.44
C MET A 94 -10.43 -1.71 7.36
N ALA A 95 -10.15 -1.11 8.50
CA ALA A 95 -9.59 0.23 8.55
C ALA A 95 -8.14 0.28 8.03
N GLY A 96 -7.73 1.43 7.53
CA GLY A 96 -6.32 1.71 7.27
C GLY A 96 -5.52 1.74 8.57
N VAL A 97 -4.31 1.20 8.53
CA VAL A 97 -3.42 1.15 9.70
C VAL A 97 -2.08 1.77 9.36
N HIS A 98 -1.62 2.71 10.18
CA HIS A 98 -0.30 3.30 10.08
C HIS A 98 0.75 2.42 10.79
N HIS A 99 1.99 2.40 10.29
CA HIS A 99 3.06 1.54 10.82
C HIS A 99 3.50 1.87 12.24
N GLY A 100 3.39 3.13 12.65
CA GLY A 100 3.74 3.57 14.01
C GLY A 100 5.21 3.41 14.38
N PHE A 101 6.14 3.40 13.41
CA PHE A 101 7.57 3.33 13.72
C PHE A 101 8.03 4.58 14.47
N THR A 102 8.97 4.40 15.44
CA THR A 102 9.44 5.46 16.32
C THR A 102 10.30 6.48 15.59
N GLU A 103 11.22 6.03 14.72
CA GLU A 103 12.07 6.89 13.93
C GLU A 103 11.30 7.50 12.74
N PRO A 104 11.15 8.85 12.65
CA PRO A 104 10.54 9.48 11.49
C PRO A 104 11.34 9.23 10.19
N HIS A 105 10.79 9.62 9.06
CA HIS A 105 11.56 9.69 7.83
C HIS A 105 12.59 10.81 7.92
N ALA A 106 13.81 10.50 7.49
CA ALA A 106 14.89 11.47 7.43
C ALA A 106 15.80 11.16 6.23
N VAL A 107 16.46 12.18 5.72
CA VAL A 107 17.44 12.05 4.64
C VAL A 107 18.52 13.13 4.76
N VAL A 108 19.75 12.77 4.38
CA VAL A 108 20.82 13.73 4.11
C VAL A 108 21.32 13.48 2.70
N ALA A 109 21.34 14.51 1.88
CA ALA A 109 21.86 14.45 0.52
C ALA A 109 23.07 15.38 0.37
N HIS A 110 24.11 14.91 -0.32
CA HIS A 110 25.31 15.67 -0.62
C HIS A 110 25.87 15.27 -2.00
N TRP A 111 26.25 16.27 -2.80
CA TRP A 111 26.98 16.06 -4.05
C TRP A 111 28.46 16.30 -3.82
N ASP A 112 29.27 15.29 -4.12
CA ASP A 112 30.72 15.41 -4.02
C ASP A 112 31.32 16.27 -5.19
N PRO A 113 32.57 16.70 -5.09
CA PRO A 113 33.22 17.51 -6.14
C PRO A 113 33.30 16.79 -7.51
N ASN A 114 33.16 15.47 -7.54
CA ASN A 114 33.16 14.66 -8.78
C ASN A 114 31.77 14.53 -9.39
N GLY A 115 30.77 15.20 -8.83
CA GLY A 115 29.38 15.16 -9.31
C GLY A 115 28.62 13.88 -8.93
N ARG A 116 29.04 13.18 -7.88
CA ARG A 116 28.33 12.00 -7.36
C ARG A 116 27.44 12.36 -6.19
N LEU A 117 26.22 11.87 -6.22
CA LEU A 117 25.29 11.99 -5.10
C LEU A 117 25.60 10.94 -4.01
N GLN A 118 25.75 11.42 -2.78
CA GLN A 118 25.73 10.61 -1.56
C GLN A 118 24.41 10.88 -0.84
N LEU A 119 23.56 9.86 -0.71
CA LEU A 119 22.28 9.99 -0.06
C LEU A 119 22.22 9.02 1.13
N TYR A 120 22.07 9.57 2.33
CA TYR A 120 21.95 8.81 3.58
C TYR A 120 20.48 8.78 3.98
N THR A 121 19.89 7.58 4.12
CA THR A 121 18.47 7.43 4.43
C THR A 121 18.19 6.09 5.14
N PRO A 122 17.25 6.04 6.12
CA PRO A 122 16.85 4.81 6.80
C PRO A 122 15.88 3.98 5.95
N GLN A 123 16.25 3.67 4.71
CA GLN A 123 15.46 2.92 3.76
C GLN A 123 15.54 1.40 3.97
N GLN A 124 14.39 0.71 3.88
CA GLN A 124 14.33 -0.75 3.90
C GLN A 124 14.80 -1.37 2.57
N VAL A 125 14.54 -0.68 1.45
CA VAL A 125 14.87 -1.13 0.09
C VAL A 125 15.63 -0.04 -0.67
N PRO A 126 16.90 0.23 -0.35
CA PRO A 126 17.67 1.35 -0.91
C PRO A 126 17.79 1.29 -2.44
N HIS A 127 17.72 0.11 -3.03
CA HIS A 127 17.79 -0.05 -4.49
C HIS A 127 16.60 0.55 -5.24
N TYR A 128 15.42 0.62 -4.62
CA TYR A 128 14.26 1.31 -5.22
C TYR A 128 14.46 2.82 -5.23
N THR A 129 14.93 3.39 -4.13
CA THR A 129 15.31 4.81 -4.04
C THR A 129 16.42 5.14 -5.02
N HIS A 130 17.43 4.28 -5.16
CA HIS A 130 18.52 4.43 -6.11
C HIS A 130 18.02 4.58 -7.56
N ARG A 131 17.15 3.66 -8.01
CA ARG A 131 16.57 3.72 -9.35
C ARG A 131 15.68 4.94 -9.56
N ALA A 132 14.87 5.27 -8.57
CA ALA A 132 13.98 6.43 -8.63
C ALA A 132 14.77 7.74 -8.73
N LEU A 133 15.85 7.90 -7.95
CA LEU A 133 16.75 9.04 -8.01
C LEU A 133 17.38 9.18 -9.39
N ALA A 134 17.88 8.10 -9.99
CA ALA A 134 18.48 8.14 -11.32
C ALA A 134 17.49 8.68 -12.36
N THR A 135 16.23 8.22 -12.30
CA THR A 135 15.17 8.68 -13.20
C THR A 135 14.77 10.14 -12.96
N VAL A 136 14.55 10.52 -11.70
CA VAL A 136 14.07 11.87 -11.35
C VAL A 136 15.12 12.95 -11.55
N LEU A 137 16.39 12.62 -11.26
CA LEU A 137 17.51 13.58 -11.38
C LEU A 137 18.13 13.60 -12.77
N ASP A 138 17.74 12.68 -13.63
CA ASP A 138 18.32 12.43 -14.96
C ASP A 138 19.86 12.29 -14.89
N VAL A 139 20.31 11.37 -14.03
CA VAL A 139 21.72 11.04 -13.87
C VAL A 139 21.97 9.54 -13.94
N PRO A 140 23.12 9.10 -14.44
CA PRO A 140 23.45 7.67 -14.47
C PRO A 140 23.49 7.07 -13.06
N MET A 141 23.00 5.84 -12.91
CA MET A 141 22.95 5.15 -11.63
C MET A 141 24.30 5.08 -10.91
N HIS A 142 25.40 4.92 -11.65
CA HIS A 142 26.76 4.86 -11.06
C HIS A 142 27.23 6.18 -10.42
N GLN A 143 26.52 7.28 -10.65
CA GLN A 143 26.77 8.57 -10.00
C GLN A 143 25.97 8.75 -8.72
N ILE A 144 25.17 7.77 -8.33
CA ILE A 144 24.34 7.82 -7.13
C ILE A 144 24.77 6.73 -6.18
N ASN A 145 25.03 7.09 -4.93
CA ASN A 145 25.27 6.18 -3.84
C ASN A 145 24.19 6.36 -2.76
N VAL A 146 23.33 5.36 -2.58
CA VAL A 146 22.33 5.36 -1.51
C VAL A 146 22.89 4.58 -0.34
N ILE A 147 23.19 5.26 0.73
CA ILE A 147 23.77 4.71 1.95
C ILE A 147 22.66 4.48 2.95
N ARG A 148 22.35 3.23 3.19
CA ARG A 148 21.38 2.83 4.20
C ARG A 148 21.99 3.06 5.58
N THR A 149 21.32 3.91 6.38
CA THR A 149 21.63 4.10 7.80
C THR A 149 20.94 3.02 8.65
N PHE A 150 21.13 3.07 9.97
CA PHE A 150 20.30 2.27 10.87
C PHE A 150 18.83 2.63 10.69
N VAL A 151 17.94 1.64 10.79
CA VAL A 151 16.50 1.81 10.58
C VAL A 151 15.79 1.63 11.92
N GLY A 152 15.32 2.72 12.50
CA GLY A 152 14.58 2.75 13.78
C GLY A 152 13.11 2.37 13.64
N GLY A 153 12.86 1.25 12.95
CA GLY A 153 11.54 0.73 12.59
C GLY A 153 11.11 1.14 11.20
N GLY A 154 10.36 0.28 10.54
CA GLY A 154 9.85 0.52 9.19
C GLY A 154 8.60 -0.30 8.88
N PHE A 155 8.62 -1.61 9.16
CA PHE A 155 7.49 -2.53 9.00
C PHE A 155 6.83 -2.51 7.61
N GLY A 156 7.60 -2.12 6.58
CA GLY A 156 7.13 -1.86 5.21
C GLY A 156 6.99 -0.37 4.87
N GLY A 157 6.83 0.52 5.83
CA GLY A 157 6.60 1.95 5.63
C GLY A 157 7.79 2.73 5.09
N LYS A 158 8.99 2.17 5.13
CA LYS A 158 10.21 2.75 4.57
C LYS A 158 10.72 1.95 3.37
N SER A 159 9.83 1.34 2.60
CA SER A 159 10.20 0.51 1.43
C SER A 159 10.07 1.23 0.09
N ASP A 160 9.22 2.25 0.01
CA ASP A 160 9.05 3.07 -1.18
C ASP A 160 10.11 4.17 -1.27
N PRO A 161 10.47 4.64 -2.48
CA PRO A 161 11.09 5.94 -2.65
C PRO A 161 10.10 7.04 -2.25
N PHE A 162 10.54 7.97 -1.42
CA PHE A 162 9.71 9.09 -0.97
C PHE A 162 10.16 10.42 -1.58
N PRO A 163 9.23 11.35 -1.84
CA PRO A 163 9.55 12.64 -2.47
C PRO A 163 10.61 13.47 -1.72
N HIS A 164 10.67 13.40 -0.38
CA HIS A 164 11.67 14.14 0.39
C HIS A 164 13.12 13.75 0.04
N GLU A 165 13.36 12.49 -0.34
CA GLU A 165 14.69 12.03 -0.78
C GLU A 165 15.09 12.71 -2.09
N MET A 166 14.14 12.86 -3.02
CA MET A 166 14.34 13.55 -4.29
C MET A 166 14.56 15.06 -4.08
N CYS A 167 13.74 15.67 -3.19
CA CYS A 167 13.86 17.09 -2.83
C CYS A 167 15.21 17.40 -2.20
N ALA A 168 15.67 16.59 -1.23
CA ALA A 168 16.98 16.78 -0.61
C ALA A 168 18.11 16.70 -1.64
N ALA A 169 18.06 15.76 -2.58
CA ALA A 169 19.07 15.63 -3.63
C ALA A 169 19.09 16.83 -4.59
N ILE A 170 17.92 17.33 -4.99
CA ILE A 170 17.78 18.51 -5.86
C ILE A 170 18.26 19.76 -5.14
N LEU A 171 17.84 19.98 -3.90
CA LEU A 171 18.22 21.13 -3.10
C LEU A 171 19.73 21.13 -2.79
N ALA A 172 20.33 19.96 -2.51
CA ALA A 172 21.76 19.83 -2.33
C ALA A 172 22.55 20.19 -3.60
N ARG A 173 22.06 19.81 -4.79
CA ARG A 173 22.66 20.19 -6.07
C ARG A 173 22.56 21.70 -6.32
N LYS A 174 21.39 22.29 -6.03
CA LYS A 174 21.16 23.73 -6.21
C LYS A 174 21.98 24.61 -5.26
N SER A 175 22.10 24.21 -4.00
CA SER A 175 22.82 24.97 -2.98
C SER A 175 24.34 24.75 -2.98
N GLY A 176 24.81 23.66 -3.59
CA GLY A 176 26.19 23.21 -3.50
C GLY A 176 26.60 22.81 -2.08
N ARG A 177 25.64 22.50 -1.21
CA ARG A 177 25.83 22.16 0.21
C ARG A 177 25.05 20.88 0.57
N PRO A 178 25.44 20.15 1.62
CA PRO A 178 24.63 19.08 2.17
C PRO A 178 23.26 19.61 2.62
N VAL A 179 22.20 18.87 2.30
CA VAL A 179 20.82 19.19 2.72
C VAL A 179 20.26 18.04 3.52
N ARG A 180 19.71 18.35 4.69
CA ARG A 180 18.95 17.43 5.54
C ARG A 180 17.47 17.78 5.50
N ILE A 181 16.62 16.75 5.38
CA ILE A 181 15.18 16.84 5.61
C ILE A 181 14.82 15.79 6.66
N THR A 182 14.10 16.19 7.70
CA THR A 182 13.57 15.30 8.72
C THR A 182 12.11 15.64 8.93
N PHE A 183 11.23 14.64 8.82
CA PHE A 183 9.82 14.85 9.07
C PHE A 183 9.52 14.89 10.55
N ASP A 184 8.55 15.70 10.92
CA ASP A 184 7.89 15.56 12.21
C ASP A 184 6.91 14.38 12.21
N ARG A 185 6.23 14.14 13.32
CA ARG A 185 5.31 13.01 13.45
C ARG A 185 4.05 13.20 12.60
N GLU A 186 3.57 14.41 12.46
CA GLU A 186 2.39 14.73 11.69
C GLU A 186 2.63 14.55 10.20
N GLU A 187 3.76 15.03 9.69
CA GLU A 187 4.21 14.82 8.31
C GLU A 187 4.34 13.33 7.98
N VAL A 188 4.86 12.53 8.91
CA VAL A 188 4.93 11.06 8.73
C VAL A 188 3.54 10.46 8.55
N TYR A 189 2.52 10.91 9.27
CA TYR A 189 1.15 10.43 9.10
C TYR A 189 0.55 10.83 7.75
N TRP A 190 0.85 12.01 7.26
CA TRP A 190 0.28 12.50 5.99
C TRP A 190 0.86 11.80 4.75
N ILE A 191 2.14 11.43 4.78
CA ILE A 191 2.82 10.92 3.59
C ILE A 191 3.16 9.44 3.63
N ASN A 192 3.11 8.82 4.81
CA ASN A 192 3.45 7.41 4.93
C ASN A 192 2.36 6.51 4.34
N ARG A 193 2.77 5.35 3.85
CA ARG A 193 1.96 4.43 3.06
C ARG A 193 1.56 3.22 3.89
N GLY A 194 0.47 3.37 4.64
CA GLY A 194 -0.04 2.36 5.56
C GLY A 194 -0.72 1.16 4.91
N ARG A 195 -1.36 0.35 5.74
CA ARG A 195 -2.18 -0.78 5.28
C ARG A 195 -3.42 -0.27 4.56
N HIS A 196 -3.77 -0.93 3.47
CA HIS A 196 -4.93 -0.61 2.67
C HIS A 196 -6.25 -0.76 3.45
N PRO A 197 -7.09 0.28 3.56
CA PRO A 197 -8.48 0.08 3.92
C PRO A 197 -9.15 -0.84 2.90
N SER A 198 -10.02 -1.74 3.34
CA SER A 198 -10.63 -2.71 2.43
C SER A 198 -12.05 -3.08 2.87
N HIS A 199 -12.93 -3.29 1.88
CA HIS A 199 -14.20 -3.96 2.07
C HIS A 199 -14.05 -5.36 1.50
N ILE A 200 -14.28 -6.37 2.33
CA ILE A 200 -14.05 -7.76 1.97
C ILE A 200 -15.34 -8.54 2.24
N GLU A 201 -15.83 -9.23 1.25
CA GLU A 201 -16.91 -10.19 1.38
C GLU A 201 -16.33 -11.59 1.19
N VAL A 202 -16.60 -12.49 2.11
CA VAL A 202 -16.15 -13.89 2.06
C VAL A 202 -17.34 -14.81 2.20
N LYS A 203 -17.45 -15.78 1.31
CA LYS A 203 -18.31 -16.96 1.45
C LYS A 203 -17.42 -18.17 1.57
N MET A 204 -17.74 -19.04 2.50
CA MET A 204 -17.00 -20.27 2.75
C MET A 204 -17.96 -21.42 2.95
N THR A 205 -17.52 -22.60 2.54
CA THR A 205 -18.32 -23.81 2.61
C THR A 205 -17.48 -24.98 3.08
N ALA A 206 -18.09 -25.89 3.80
CA ALA A 206 -17.48 -27.15 4.20
C ALA A 206 -18.46 -28.32 4.04
N ASP A 207 -17.93 -29.53 3.88
CA ASP A 207 -18.66 -30.78 3.78
C ASP A 207 -18.91 -31.45 5.14
N GLU A 208 -19.55 -32.64 5.13
CA GLU A 208 -19.92 -33.40 6.31
C GLU A 208 -18.72 -33.87 7.15
N GLU A 209 -17.57 -34.04 6.51
CA GLU A 209 -16.32 -34.44 7.14
C GLU A 209 -15.51 -33.23 7.67
N ALA A 210 -16.11 -32.05 7.73
CA ALA A 210 -15.47 -30.79 8.11
C ALA A 210 -14.28 -30.39 7.18
N ARG A 211 -14.31 -30.83 5.92
CA ARG A 211 -13.36 -30.38 4.90
C ARG A 211 -13.84 -29.09 4.25
N ILE A 212 -12.96 -28.14 4.14
CA ILE A 212 -13.28 -26.87 3.49
C ILE A 212 -13.44 -27.09 2.00
N SER A 213 -14.68 -26.99 1.51
CA SER A 213 -14.98 -27.19 0.09
C SER A 213 -14.51 -26.02 -0.75
N GLY A 214 -14.61 -24.79 -0.24
CA GLY A 214 -14.14 -23.63 -0.99
C GLY A 214 -14.30 -22.29 -0.30
N PHE A 215 -13.56 -21.31 -0.86
CA PHE A 215 -13.66 -19.88 -0.56
C PHE A 215 -14.06 -19.10 -1.81
N ASP A 216 -15.02 -18.19 -1.66
CA ASP A 216 -15.37 -17.16 -2.65
C ASP A 216 -15.19 -15.79 -1.98
N ILE A 217 -14.27 -14.98 -2.50
CA ILE A 217 -13.80 -13.74 -1.88
C ILE A 217 -13.91 -12.58 -2.86
N ASP A 218 -14.65 -11.55 -2.48
CA ASP A 218 -14.67 -10.26 -3.14
C ASP A 218 -13.98 -9.20 -2.27
N ALA A 219 -13.04 -8.44 -2.85
CA ALA A 219 -12.27 -7.43 -2.15
C ALA A 219 -12.24 -6.09 -2.91
N LEU A 220 -12.77 -5.03 -2.30
CA LEU A 220 -12.57 -3.66 -2.73
C LEU A 220 -11.50 -3.02 -1.86
N ILE A 221 -10.40 -2.59 -2.48
CA ILE A 221 -9.18 -2.15 -1.80
C ILE A 221 -8.97 -0.66 -2.08
N ASP A 222 -8.93 0.16 -1.04
CA ASP A 222 -8.63 1.58 -1.14
C ASP A 222 -7.12 1.80 -1.30
N GLY A 223 -6.76 2.36 -2.44
CA GLY A 223 -5.35 2.57 -2.81
C GLY A 223 -4.78 3.92 -2.42
N GLY A 224 -5.64 4.87 -2.06
CA GLY A 224 -5.21 6.27 -1.91
C GLY A 224 -4.78 6.90 -3.23
N GLY A 225 -4.07 8.02 -3.15
CA GLY A 225 -3.71 8.85 -4.30
C GLY A 225 -2.59 8.30 -5.19
N PHE A 226 -1.85 7.27 -4.79
CA PHE A 226 -0.70 6.75 -5.53
C PHE A 226 -0.59 5.23 -5.50
N ALA A 227 0.15 4.67 -6.48
CA ALA A 227 0.26 3.23 -6.68
C ALA A 227 0.97 2.51 -5.52
N SER A 228 2.13 2.99 -5.10
CA SER A 228 2.99 2.28 -4.15
C SER A 228 3.13 0.79 -4.52
N PHE A 229 3.11 -0.11 -3.55
CA PHE A 229 3.07 -1.57 -3.73
C PHE A 229 1.65 -2.14 -3.97
N GLY A 230 0.68 -1.31 -4.33
CA GLY A 230 -0.72 -1.69 -4.44
C GLY A 230 -1.04 -2.83 -5.40
N HIS A 231 -0.30 -2.97 -6.50
CA HIS A 231 -0.48 -4.09 -7.42
C HIS A 231 -0.20 -5.43 -6.74
N VAL A 232 0.91 -5.51 -6.00
CA VAL A 232 1.32 -6.70 -5.27
C VAL A 232 0.33 -7.01 -4.15
N THR A 233 -0.12 -5.97 -3.42
CA THR A 233 -1.13 -6.11 -2.37
C THR A 233 -2.40 -6.77 -2.90
N SER A 234 -2.89 -6.34 -4.05
CA SER A 234 -4.12 -6.89 -4.65
C SER A 234 -4.00 -8.39 -4.96
N TYR A 235 -2.83 -8.84 -5.42
CA TYR A 235 -2.54 -10.25 -5.63
C TYR A 235 -2.44 -11.03 -4.32
N TYR A 236 -1.73 -10.49 -3.35
CA TYR A 236 -1.50 -11.16 -2.07
C TYR A 236 -2.76 -11.28 -1.23
N ASN A 237 -3.71 -10.36 -1.36
CA ASN A 237 -5.02 -10.50 -0.72
C ASN A 237 -5.72 -11.81 -1.11
N GLY A 238 -5.64 -12.21 -2.39
CA GLY A 238 -6.22 -13.47 -2.84
C GLY A 238 -5.33 -14.67 -2.49
N VAL A 239 -4.14 -14.75 -3.09
CA VAL A 239 -3.31 -15.96 -3.00
C VAL A 239 -2.92 -16.33 -1.56
N LEU A 240 -2.70 -15.37 -0.68
CA LEU A 240 -2.36 -15.64 0.72
C LEU A 240 -3.59 -15.94 1.61
N ALA A 241 -4.80 -15.74 1.10
CA ALA A 241 -6.01 -16.18 1.80
C ALA A 241 -6.12 -17.70 1.87
N THR A 242 -5.60 -18.41 0.86
CA THR A 242 -5.64 -19.87 0.80
C THR A 242 -4.60 -20.57 1.68
N ALA A 243 -3.50 -19.92 1.97
CA ALA A 243 -2.47 -20.49 2.84
C ALA A 243 -2.90 -20.41 4.32
N PRO A 244 -2.79 -21.46 5.12
CA PRO A 244 -2.13 -22.76 4.89
C PRO A 244 -3.10 -23.91 4.59
N TYR A 245 -4.31 -23.66 4.12
CA TYR A 245 -5.38 -24.65 4.04
C TYR A 245 -5.41 -25.39 2.71
N GLU A 246 -5.78 -26.65 2.79
CA GLU A 246 -6.20 -27.45 1.64
C GLU A 246 -7.67 -27.11 1.32
N LEU A 247 -7.94 -26.71 0.09
CA LEU A 247 -9.25 -26.26 -0.38
C LEU A 247 -9.66 -27.03 -1.62
N GLY A 248 -10.92 -27.40 -1.72
CA GLY A 248 -11.51 -27.99 -2.93
C GLY A 248 -11.64 -26.96 -4.06
N SER A 249 -12.01 -25.72 -3.73
CA SER A 249 -12.13 -24.62 -4.68
C SER A 249 -11.75 -23.28 -4.07
N PHE A 250 -11.36 -22.36 -4.94
CA PHE A 250 -11.04 -20.98 -4.57
C PHE A 250 -11.41 -20.03 -5.68
N HIS A 251 -12.08 -18.96 -5.30
CA HIS A 251 -12.41 -17.89 -6.20
C HIS A 251 -12.16 -16.54 -5.52
N TYR A 252 -11.41 -15.67 -6.15
CA TYR A 252 -11.07 -14.33 -5.66
C TYR A 252 -11.25 -13.28 -6.73
N THR A 253 -12.03 -12.25 -6.42
CA THR A 253 -12.16 -11.04 -7.21
C THR A 253 -11.66 -9.86 -6.38
N GLY A 254 -10.65 -9.15 -6.87
CA GLY A 254 -10.10 -7.97 -6.21
C GLY A 254 -10.14 -6.74 -7.11
N ALA A 255 -10.61 -5.62 -6.59
CA ALA A 255 -10.49 -4.32 -7.24
C ALA A 255 -9.77 -3.33 -6.32
N ARG A 256 -8.66 -2.74 -6.81
CA ARG A 256 -7.98 -1.64 -6.15
C ARG A 256 -8.31 -0.35 -6.87
N VAL A 257 -8.74 0.65 -6.11
CA VAL A 257 -9.18 1.94 -6.63
C VAL A 257 -8.34 3.09 -6.08
N TRP A 258 -8.25 4.16 -6.86
CA TRP A 258 -7.69 5.43 -6.44
C TRP A 258 -8.71 6.20 -5.59
N THR A 259 -8.22 6.88 -4.55
CA THR A 259 -8.98 7.84 -3.73
C THR A 259 -8.10 9.04 -3.38
N ASN A 260 -8.70 10.14 -2.96
CA ASN A 260 -7.97 11.34 -2.53
C ASN A 260 -7.50 11.25 -1.07
N LYS A 261 -6.98 10.09 -0.68
CA LYS A 261 -6.38 9.80 0.62
C LYS A 261 -4.87 9.57 0.48
N PRO A 262 -4.10 9.62 1.58
CA PRO A 262 -2.71 9.16 1.55
C PRO A 262 -2.59 7.77 0.91
N ALA A 263 -1.54 7.55 0.15
CA ALA A 263 -1.36 6.29 -0.56
C ALA A 263 -1.25 5.11 0.42
N SER A 264 -1.90 4.01 0.09
CA SER A 264 -1.71 2.75 0.80
C SER A 264 -0.59 1.92 0.15
N GLY A 265 0.21 1.24 0.96
CA GLY A 265 1.41 0.53 0.50
C GLY A 265 1.72 -0.74 1.28
N ALA A 266 3.00 -1.08 1.30
CA ALA A 266 3.47 -2.26 2.01
C ALA A 266 3.39 -2.07 3.53
N MET A 267 2.82 -3.03 4.21
CA MET A 267 2.86 -3.13 5.66
C MET A 267 2.97 -4.59 6.08
N ARG A 268 3.67 -4.87 7.18
CA ARG A 268 3.90 -6.20 7.76
C ARG A 268 2.68 -7.13 7.61
N GLY A 269 2.86 -8.32 7.00
CA GLY A 269 1.76 -9.18 6.54
C GLY A 269 1.11 -8.66 5.24
N HIS A 270 1.94 -8.11 4.34
CA HIS A 270 1.57 -7.40 3.12
C HIS A 270 0.52 -8.13 2.30
N GLY A 271 -0.68 -7.55 2.17
CA GLY A 271 -1.82 -8.11 1.47
C GLY A 271 -2.59 -9.20 2.22
N ALA A 272 -1.93 -10.01 3.03
CA ALA A 272 -2.54 -11.17 3.66
C ALA A 272 -3.50 -10.83 4.81
N VAL A 273 -3.14 -9.86 5.65
CA VAL A 273 -3.81 -9.66 6.96
C VAL A 273 -5.30 -9.43 6.84
N ASN A 274 -5.74 -8.61 5.88
CA ASN A 274 -7.15 -8.23 5.78
C ASN A 274 -8.03 -9.42 5.38
N THR A 275 -7.68 -10.12 4.30
CA THR A 275 -8.43 -11.32 3.86
C THR A 275 -8.30 -12.47 4.83
N ARG A 276 -7.11 -12.68 5.41
CA ARG A 276 -6.91 -13.71 6.44
C ARG A 276 -7.78 -13.47 7.66
N CYS A 277 -7.91 -12.23 8.13
CA CYS A 277 -8.79 -11.90 9.25
C CYS A 277 -10.24 -12.31 8.94
N ALA A 278 -10.75 -11.99 7.76
CA ALA A 278 -12.08 -12.34 7.32
C ALA A 278 -12.28 -13.87 7.23
N VAL A 279 -11.30 -14.58 6.66
CA VAL A 279 -11.32 -16.05 6.53
C VAL A 279 -11.30 -16.72 7.90
N GLU A 280 -10.41 -16.29 8.81
CA GLU A 280 -10.29 -16.93 10.13
C GLU A 280 -11.54 -16.73 10.99
N VAL A 281 -12.18 -15.55 10.94
CA VAL A 281 -13.46 -15.33 11.61
C VAL A 281 -14.54 -16.22 11.02
N GLY A 282 -14.62 -16.34 9.71
CA GLY A 282 -15.61 -17.22 9.07
C GLY A 282 -15.38 -18.71 9.38
N LEU A 283 -14.12 -19.15 9.56
CA LEU A 283 -13.83 -20.52 10.03
C LEU A 283 -14.33 -20.76 11.46
N ASP A 284 -14.22 -19.76 12.34
CA ASP A 284 -14.79 -19.86 13.68
C ASP A 284 -16.33 -19.98 13.63
N GLU A 285 -17.02 -19.17 12.81
CA GLU A 285 -18.46 -19.26 12.61
C GLU A 285 -18.89 -20.63 12.05
N MET A 286 -18.13 -21.19 11.12
CA MET A 286 -18.41 -22.53 10.59
C MET A 286 -18.21 -23.63 11.65
N SER A 287 -17.16 -23.51 12.46
CA SER A 287 -16.88 -24.46 13.55
C SER A 287 -18.02 -24.52 14.56
N GLU A 288 -18.62 -23.37 14.90
CA GLU A 288 -19.82 -23.30 15.78
C GLU A 288 -21.03 -23.99 15.15
N GLN A 289 -21.30 -23.76 13.84
CA GLN A 289 -22.41 -24.41 13.13
C GLN A 289 -22.26 -25.92 13.10
N MET A 290 -21.07 -26.41 12.87
CA MET A 290 -20.78 -27.86 12.80
C MET A 290 -20.55 -28.49 14.16
N LYS A 291 -20.50 -27.68 15.24
CA LYS A 291 -20.18 -28.12 16.60
C LYS A 291 -18.84 -28.87 16.70
N VAL A 292 -17.86 -28.42 15.93
CA VAL A 292 -16.50 -28.91 15.91
C VAL A 292 -15.60 -27.88 16.62
N ASP A 293 -14.57 -28.34 17.32
CA ASP A 293 -13.59 -27.42 17.92
C ASP A 293 -12.89 -26.61 16.80
N PRO A 294 -12.76 -25.28 16.95
CA PRO A 294 -12.11 -24.42 15.92
C PRO A 294 -10.68 -24.84 15.59
N ILE A 295 -9.95 -25.42 16.54
CA ILE A 295 -8.59 -25.94 16.30
C ILE A 295 -8.67 -27.22 15.48
N ASP A 296 -9.58 -28.13 15.80
CA ASP A 296 -9.77 -29.41 15.09
C ASP A 296 -10.18 -29.15 13.64
N LEU A 297 -11.07 -28.19 13.38
CA LEU A 297 -11.46 -27.77 12.03
C LEU A 297 -10.22 -27.31 11.23
N ARG A 298 -9.37 -26.49 11.84
CA ARG A 298 -8.15 -26.00 11.17
C ARG A 298 -7.15 -27.13 10.94
N LEU A 299 -6.89 -27.96 11.94
CA LEU A 299 -5.95 -29.10 11.83
C LEU A 299 -6.37 -30.08 10.75
N ALA A 300 -7.68 -30.35 10.62
CA ALA A 300 -8.21 -31.23 9.58
C ALA A 300 -7.98 -30.71 8.16
N ASN A 301 -7.81 -29.40 8.01
CA ASN A 301 -7.69 -28.71 6.72
C ASN A 301 -6.31 -28.11 6.44
N LEU A 302 -5.30 -28.36 7.29
CA LEU A 302 -3.94 -27.91 7.02
C LEU A 302 -3.33 -28.68 5.86
N LEU A 303 -2.56 -27.95 5.02
CA LEU A 303 -1.68 -28.58 4.05
C LEU A 303 -0.73 -29.55 4.76
N PRO A 304 -0.50 -30.75 4.23
CA PRO A 304 0.41 -31.71 4.84
C PRO A 304 1.84 -31.13 4.87
N PRO A 305 2.64 -31.46 5.89
CA PRO A 305 4.05 -31.11 5.90
C PRO A 305 4.76 -31.82 4.75
N HIS A 306 5.62 -31.09 4.03
CA HIS A 306 6.46 -31.65 2.96
C HIS A 306 7.66 -32.41 3.52
#